data_6f0c1bfb0ffca1983fbd385e764b9a38
#
_entry.id   6f0c1bfb0ffca1983fbd385e764b9a38
#
_cell.length_a   1.000
_cell.length_b   1.000
_cell.length_c   1.000
_cell.angle_alpha   90.00
_cell.angle_beta   90.00
_cell.angle_gamma   90.00
#
_symmetry.space_group_name_H-M   'P 1'
#
loop_
_entity.id
_entity.type
_entity.pdbx_description
1 polymer ?
#
loop_
_entity_poly.entity_id
_entity_poly.type
_entity_poly.pdbx_seq_one_letter_code
_entity_poly.pdbx_strand_id
1 'polypeptide(L)'
;MTTRDDASALVQHMQECFNSRHFDQAADLHTPDFFSHPLGTTGFQAGKDAWSALTARFPGIRVVAQDILVDGDKAAVRSTVEGIATPDGGAQPMLFEIFRFDNGRFAEMWGASTGFPSSASPEDVLSPPREGARGAG
;
A
#
# COMPACT_ATOMS: atom_id res chain seq x y z
N MET A 1 20.89 -10.52 2.43
CA MET A 1 20.43 -9.66 3.52
C MET A 1 20.06 -8.29 2.97
N THR A 2 18.91 -7.79 3.32
CA THR A 2 18.47 -6.48 2.84
C THR A 2 19.09 -5.38 3.68
N THR A 3 19.83 -4.48 3.04
CA THR A 3 20.37 -3.31 3.75
C THR A 3 19.31 -2.24 3.87
N ARG A 4 19.57 -1.26 4.74
CA ARG A 4 18.69 -0.11 4.91
C ARG A 4 18.49 0.65 3.59
N ASP A 5 19.58 0.88 2.86
CA ASP A 5 19.51 1.60 1.59
C ASP A 5 18.75 0.80 0.54
N ASP A 6 18.96 -0.52 0.50
CA ASP A 6 18.23 -1.40 -0.42
C ASP A 6 16.74 -1.38 -0.13
N ALA A 7 16.36 -1.46 1.15
CA ALA A 7 14.97 -1.44 1.56
C ALA A 7 14.31 -0.11 1.22
N SER A 8 15.00 1.00 1.51
CA SER A 8 14.49 2.34 1.18
C SER A 8 14.30 2.51 -0.32
N ALA A 9 15.26 2.08 -1.11
CA ALA A 9 15.18 2.17 -2.56
C ALA A 9 14.02 1.34 -3.11
N LEU A 10 13.80 0.15 -2.56
CA LEU A 10 12.73 -0.74 -3.00
C LEU A 10 11.35 -0.14 -2.67
N VAL A 11 11.20 0.39 -1.47
CA VAL A 11 9.94 1.06 -1.06
C VAL A 11 9.66 2.25 -1.96
N GLN A 12 10.66 3.10 -2.18
CA GLN A 12 10.49 4.28 -3.02
C GLN A 12 10.18 3.91 -4.46
N HIS A 13 10.81 2.86 -4.98
CA HIS A 13 10.54 2.37 -6.33
C HIS A 13 9.10 1.87 -6.45
N MET A 14 8.61 1.12 -5.46
CA MET A 14 7.23 0.65 -5.46
C MET A 14 6.25 1.83 -5.44
N GLN A 15 6.50 2.83 -4.61
CA GLN A 15 5.64 4.01 -4.54
C GLN A 15 5.69 4.81 -5.85
N GLU A 16 6.84 4.87 -6.50
CA GLU A 16 6.95 5.51 -7.81
C GLU A 16 6.12 4.79 -8.86
N CYS A 17 6.11 3.45 -8.84
CA CYS A 17 5.26 2.67 -9.74
C CYS A 17 3.78 2.97 -9.50
N PHE A 18 3.37 3.11 -8.24
CA PHE A 18 2.00 3.48 -7.90
C PHE A 18 1.69 4.90 -8.37
N ASN A 19 2.57 5.85 -8.06
CA ASN A 19 2.33 7.27 -8.35
C ASN A 19 2.30 7.54 -9.86
N SER A 20 3.10 6.81 -10.63
CA SER A 20 3.15 6.95 -12.09
C SER A 20 2.12 6.09 -12.81
N ARG A 21 1.38 5.26 -12.08
CA ARG A 21 0.38 4.32 -12.60
C ARG A 21 1.01 3.19 -13.44
N HIS A 22 2.30 2.92 -13.25
CA HIS A 22 2.98 1.81 -13.90
C HIS A 22 2.92 0.56 -13.03
N PHE A 23 1.71 0.07 -12.83
CA PHE A 23 1.44 -1.02 -11.86
C PHE A 23 2.12 -2.33 -12.24
N ASP A 24 2.23 -2.60 -13.54
CA ASP A 24 2.89 -3.83 -14.01
C ASP A 24 4.35 -3.89 -13.59
N GLN A 25 5.00 -2.73 -13.53
CA GLN A 25 6.41 -2.66 -13.14
C GLN A 25 6.62 -3.03 -11.68
N ALA A 26 5.61 -2.82 -10.85
CA ALA A 26 5.70 -3.17 -9.44
C ALA A 26 5.62 -4.70 -9.22
N ALA A 27 5.06 -5.43 -10.15
CA ALA A 27 4.92 -6.88 -10.01
C ALA A 27 6.28 -7.57 -9.80
N ASP A 28 7.32 -7.09 -10.50
CA ASP A 28 8.66 -7.67 -10.40
C ASP A 28 9.35 -7.36 -9.08
N LEU A 29 8.81 -6.43 -8.31
CA LEU A 29 9.35 -6.08 -6.99
C LEU A 29 8.85 -7.01 -5.89
N HIS A 30 7.95 -7.92 -6.22
CA HIS A 30 7.31 -8.83 -5.27
C HIS A 30 7.70 -10.27 -5.58
N THR A 31 7.83 -11.09 -4.53
CA THR A 31 8.04 -12.53 -4.75
C THR A 31 6.75 -13.17 -5.30
N PRO A 32 6.86 -14.32 -5.99
CA PRO A 32 5.65 -14.99 -6.49
C PRO A 32 4.66 -15.36 -5.40
N ASP A 33 5.14 -15.62 -4.18
CA ASP A 33 4.33 -15.98 -3.04
C ASP A 33 4.10 -14.82 -2.07
N PHE A 34 4.32 -13.60 -2.52
CA PHE A 34 4.06 -12.39 -1.71
C PHE A 34 2.68 -12.47 -1.06
N PHE A 35 2.64 -12.28 0.26
CA PHE A 35 1.38 -12.33 0.99
C PHE A 35 1.00 -10.96 1.53
N SER A 36 -0.21 -10.50 1.18
CA SER A 36 -0.77 -9.26 1.68
C SER A 36 -1.77 -9.56 2.80
N HIS A 37 -1.45 -9.14 4.01
CA HIS A 37 -2.38 -9.34 5.13
C HIS A 37 -3.64 -8.48 5.00
N PRO A 38 -3.57 -7.21 4.55
CA PRO A 38 -4.79 -6.42 4.38
C PRO A 38 -5.78 -7.04 3.38
N LEU A 39 -5.27 -7.68 2.33
CA LEU A 39 -6.13 -8.30 1.31
C LEU A 39 -6.39 -9.78 1.58
N GLY A 40 -5.54 -10.43 2.38
CA GLY A 40 -5.61 -11.87 2.61
C GLY A 40 -5.29 -12.68 1.36
N THR A 41 -4.39 -12.16 0.50
CA THR A 41 -4.12 -12.76 -0.80
C THR A 41 -2.65 -13.08 -0.99
N THR A 42 -2.38 -14.07 -1.84
CA THR A 42 -1.04 -14.46 -2.26
C THR A 42 -0.79 -13.97 -3.69
N GLY A 43 0.41 -13.47 -3.93
CA GLY A 43 0.79 -12.86 -5.20
C GLY A 43 0.41 -11.39 -5.24
N PHE A 44 0.88 -10.68 -6.26
CA PHE A 44 0.66 -9.24 -6.34
C PHE A 44 -0.55 -8.86 -7.20
N GLN A 45 -1.19 -9.79 -7.89
CA GLN A 45 -2.30 -9.45 -8.79
C GLN A 45 -3.43 -8.73 -8.06
N ALA A 46 -3.80 -9.21 -6.87
CA ALA A 46 -4.86 -8.57 -6.08
C ALA A 46 -4.45 -7.16 -5.64
N GLY A 47 -3.17 -6.95 -5.32
CA GLY A 47 -2.65 -5.63 -4.98
C GLY A 47 -2.72 -4.69 -6.18
N LYS A 48 -2.38 -5.17 -7.35
CA LYS A 48 -2.49 -4.39 -8.59
C LYS A 48 -3.94 -4.00 -8.86
N ASP A 49 -4.86 -4.94 -8.68
CA ASP A 49 -6.29 -4.66 -8.87
C ASP A 49 -6.78 -3.62 -7.85
N ALA A 50 -6.32 -3.72 -6.61
CA ALA A 50 -6.66 -2.76 -5.56
C ALA A 50 -6.11 -1.37 -5.89
N TRP A 51 -4.89 -1.29 -6.40
CA TRP A 51 -4.29 -0.02 -6.83
C TRP A 51 -5.09 0.60 -7.98
N SER A 52 -5.53 -0.22 -8.94
CA SER A 52 -6.35 0.25 -10.04
C SER A 52 -7.67 0.84 -9.54
N ALA A 53 -8.33 0.17 -8.60
CA ALA A 53 -9.57 0.66 -8.03
C ALA A 53 -9.36 1.95 -7.24
N LEU A 54 -8.28 2.02 -6.46
CA LEU A 54 -7.99 3.19 -5.64
C LEU A 54 -7.67 4.42 -6.49
N THR A 55 -6.87 4.25 -7.54
CA THR A 55 -6.51 5.35 -8.44
C THR A 55 -7.67 5.78 -9.33
N ALA A 56 -8.59 4.88 -9.65
CA ALA A 56 -9.81 5.24 -10.34
C ALA A 56 -10.71 6.09 -9.45
N ARG A 57 -10.76 5.78 -8.16
CA ARG A 57 -11.58 6.51 -7.19
C ARG A 57 -10.97 7.86 -6.84
N PHE A 58 -9.65 7.94 -6.75
CA PHE A 58 -8.91 9.17 -6.43
C PHE A 58 -7.84 9.39 -7.50
N PRO A 59 -8.21 9.97 -8.67
CA PRO A 59 -7.27 10.09 -9.78
C PRO A 59 -6.00 10.88 -9.46
N GLY A 60 -6.07 11.79 -8.48
CA GLY A 60 -4.92 12.59 -8.07
C GLY A 60 -4.11 11.98 -6.93
N ILE A 61 -4.43 10.76 -6.50
CA ILE A 61 -3.78 10.17 -5.34
C ILE A 61 -2.28 9.98 -5.57
N ARG A 62 -1.50 10.32 -4.55
CA ARG A 62 -0.05 10.14 -4.54
C ARG A 62 0.38 9.74 -3.15
N VAL A 63 1.27 8.76 -3.06
CA VAL A 63 1.78 8.23 -1.79
C VAL A 63 3.25 8.59 -1.68
N VAL A 64 3.64 9.16 -0.53
CA VAL A 64 5.01 9.62 -0.30
C VAL A 64 5.49 9.12 1.06
N ALA A 65 6.53 8.29 1.05
CA ALA A 65 7.13 7.78 2.28
C ALA A 65 7.78 8.93 3.06
N GLN A 66 7.44 9.03 4.34
CA GLN A 66 8.01 10.02 5.25
C GLN A 66 9.06 9.40 6.15
N ASP A 67 8.82 8.19 6.64
CA ASP A 67 9.75 7.46 7.48
C ASP A 67 9.87 6.04 6.95
N ILE A 68 11.11 5.55 6.87
CA ILE A 68 11.41 4.17 6.54
C ILE A 68 12.39 3.67 7.59
N LEU A 69 11.94 2.76 8.45
CA LEU A 69 12.74 2.19 9.52
C LEU A 69 13.00 0.73 9.18
N VAL A 70 14.27 0.34 9.17
CA VAL A 70 14.66 -1.01 8.74
C VAL A 70 15.26 -1.78 9.91
N ASP A 71 14.78 -3.00 10.10
CA ASP A 71 15.30 -3.91 11.11
C ASP A 71 15.35 -5.32 10.51
N GLY A 72 16.55 -5.79 10.23
CA GLY A 72 16.75 -7.10 9.61
C GLY A 72 16.10 -7.18 8.23
N ASP A 73 15.20 -8.15 8.06
CA ASP A 73 14.49 -8.36 6.80
C ASP A 73 13.16 -7.62 6.73
N LYS A 74 12.92 -6.67 7.64
CA LYS A 74 11.66 -5.92 7.68
C LYS A 74 11.89 -4.42 7.64
N ALA A 75 10.90 -3.71 7.11
CA ALA A 75 10.88 -2.26 7.16
C ALA A 75 9.49 -1.78 7.58
N ALA A 76 9.47 -0.78 8.46
CA ALA A 76 8.24 -0.07 8.79
C ALA A 76 8.25 1.25 8.04
N VAL A 77 7.14 1.57 7.38
CA VAL A 77 7.04 2.73 6.51
C VAL A 77 5.81 3.54 6.91
N ARG A 78 6.02 4.83 7.17
CA ARG A 78 4.93 5.77 7.34
C ARG A 78 4.88 6.65 6.10
N SER A 79 3.73 6.69 5.45
CA SER A 79 3.58 7.48 4.22
C SER A 79 2.41 8.45 4.36
N THR A 80 2.55 9.64 3.78
CA THR A 80 1.42 10.55 3.61
C THR A 80 0.75 10.25 2.28
N VAL A 81 -0.55 10.52 2.23
CA VAL A 81 -1.34 10.34 1.02
C VAL A 81 -1.84 11.71 0.59
N GLU A 82 -1.45 12.11 -0.62
CA GLU A 82 -1.80 13.39 -1.21
C GLU A 82 -2.87 13.20 -2.28
N GLY A 83 -3.50 14.29 -2.69
CA GLY A 83 -4.46 14.25 -3.80
C GLY A 83 -5.84 13.72 -3.44
N ILE A 84 -6.14 13.60 -2.16
CA ILE A 84 -7.47 13.24 -1.66
C ILE A 84 -8.03 14.42 -0.91
N ALA A 85 -9.22 14.88 -1.32
CA ALA A 85 -9.91 15.95 -0.61
C ALA A 85 -10.40 15.41 0.74
N THR A 86 -10.03 16.10 1.82
CA THR A 86 -10.50 15.76 3.16
C THR A 86 -11.56 16.77 3.59
N PRO A 87 -12.47 16.37 4.50
CA PRO A 87 -13.39 17.33 5.10
C PRO A 87 -12.66 18.47 5.78
N ASP A 88 -13.31 19.61 5.93
CA ASP A 88 -12.73 20.79 6.57
C ASP A 88 -12.13 20.41 7.93
N GLY A 89 -10.86 20.76 8.13
CA GLY A 89 -10.17 20.45 9.36
C GLY A 89 -9.74 18.98 9.49
N GLY A 90 -9.97 18.16 8.47
CA GLY A 90 -9.58 16.77 8.49
C GLY A 90 -8.07 16.61 8.41
N ALA A 91 -7.55 15.58 9.09
CA ALA A 91 -6.14 15.25 9.01
C ALA A 91 -5.82 14.65 7.64
N GLN A 92 -4.60 14.91 7.16
CA GLN A 92 -4.12 14.29 5.92
C GLN A 92 -4.08 12.77 6.10
N PRO A 93 -4.57 12.01 5.12
CA PRO A 93 -4.50 10.55 5.21
C PRO A 93 -3.07 10.05 5.29
N MET A 94 -2.87 8.97 6.05
CA MET A 94 -1.57 8.32 6.21
C MET A 94 -1.71 6.82 6.11
N LEU A 95 -0.63 6.19 5.62
CA LEU A 95 -0.48 4.74 5.61
C LEU A 95 0.63 4.35 6.57
N PHE A 96 0.41 3.26 7.28
CA PHE A 96 1.41 2.63 8.14
C PHE A 96 1.54 1.19 7.65
N GLU A 97 2.73 0.84 7.17
CA GLU A 97 2.96 -0.47 6.56
C GLU A 97 4.23 -1.09 7.11
N ILE A 98 4.21 -2.40 7.25
CA ILE A 98 5.42 -3.18 7.54
C ILE A 98 5.58 -4.15 6.38
N PHE A 99 6.78 -4.20 5.82
CA PHE A 99 7.14 -5.10 4.75
C PHE A 99 8.21 -6.08 5.22
N ARG A 100 8.11 -7.33 4.80
CA ARG A 100 9.19 -8.29 4.92
C ARG A 100 9.77 -8.51 3.52
N PHE A 101 11.09 -8.59 3.46
CA PHE A 101 11.82 -8.77 2.21
C PHE A 101 12.44 -10.16 2.13
N ASP A 102 12.54 -10.68 0.92
CA ASP A 102 13.23 -11.92 0.62
C ASP A 102 13.92 -11.79 -0.73
N ASN A 103 15.23 -11.99 -0.75
CA ASN A 103 16.05 -11.84 -1.97
C ASN A 103 15.83 -10.51 -2.69
N GLY A 104 15.71 -9.43 -1.93
CA GLY A 104 15.56 -8.08 -2.49
C GLY A 104 14.20 -7.76 -3.03
N ARG A 105 13.17 -8.52 -2.66
CA ARG A 105 11.79 -8.30 -3.09
C ARG A 105 10.85 -8.28 -1.90
N PHE A 106 9.68 -7.67 -2.07
CA PHE A 106 8.63 -7.73 -1.07
C PHE A 106 8.08 -9.15 -1.01
N ALA A 107 8.09 -9.75 0.18
CA ALA A 107 7.59 -11.10 0.40
C ALA A 107 6.31 -11.13 1.23
N GLU A 108 6.10 -10.10 2.06
CA GLU A 108 4.95 -10.05 2.95
C GLU A 108 4.68 -8.60 3.36
N MET A 109 3.40 -8.27 3.59
CA MET A 109 3.03 -6.91 3.95
C MET A 109 1.86 -6.90 4.93
N TRP A 110 1.98 -6.05 5.94
CA TRP A 110 0.91 -5.67 6.86
C TRP A 110 0.66 -4.17 6.68
N GLY A 111 -0.56 -3.72 6.89
CA GLY A 111 -0.82 -2.30 6.74
C GLY A 111 -2.11 -1.85 7.39
N ALA A 112 -2.13 -0.56 7.72
CA ALA A 112 -3.30 0.14 8.25
C ALA A 112 -3.24 1.58 7.75
N SER A 113 -4.36 2.26 7.81
CA SER A 113 -4.44 3.64 7.36
C SER A 113 -5.27 4.49 8.31
N THR A 114 -5.02 5.81 8.28
CA THR A 114 -5.79 6.77 9.05
C THR A 114 -6.15 7.97 8.18
N GLY A 115 -7.19 8.70 8.57
CA GLY A 115 -7.51 10.00 7.96
C GLY A 115 -8.23 9.95 6.63
N PHE A 116 -8.52 8.78 6.09
CA PHE A 116 -9.28 8.70 4.85
C PHE A 116 -10.75 9.07 5.07
N PRO A 117 -11.40 9.66 4.06
CA PRO A 117 -12.85 9.90 4.15
C PRO A 117 -13.59 8.60 4.43
N SER A 118 -14.58 8.64 5.32
CA SER A 118 -15.27 7.44 5.77
C SER A 118 -15.93 6.65 4.65
N SER A 119 -16.37 7.31 3.60
CA SER A 119 -17.00 6.66 2.45
C SER A 119 -15.99 6.10 1.45
N ALA A 120 -14.69 6.26 1.71
CA ALA A 120 -13.65 5.96 0.75
C ALA A 120 -12.38 5.47 1.45
N SER A 121 -12.54 4.72 2.53
CA SER A 121 -11.41 4.15 3.25
C SER A 121 -10.61 3.23 2.33
N PRO A 122 -9.27 3.32 2.32
CA PRO A 122 -8.45 2.40 1.54
C PRO A 122 -8.68 0.95 1.95
N GLU A 123 -9.05 0.71 3.19
CA GLU A 123 -9.33 -0.64 3.66
C GLU A 123 -10.53 -1.23 2.93
N ASP A 124 -11.55 -0.43 2.64
CA ASP A 124 -12.70 -0.87 1.88
C ASP A 124 -12.35 -1.17 0.42
N VAL A 125 -11.43 -0.39 -0.13
CA VAL A 125 -10.99 -0.56 -1.52
C VAL A 125 -9.99 -1.72 -1.64
N LEU A 126 -9.06 -1.81 -0.68
CA LEU A 126 -7.97 -2.79 -0.73
C LEU A 126 -8.39 -4.19 -0.29
N SER A 127 -9.46 -4.29 0.49
CA SER A 127 -9.95 -5.58 0.98
C SER A 127 -10.97 -6.17 0.02
N PRO A 128 -11.02 -7.52 -0.14
CA PRO A 128 -12.07 -8.13 -0.94
C PRO A 128 -13.44 -7.87 -0.31
N PRO A 129 -14.50 -7.84 -1.12
CA PRO A 129 -15.84 -7.65 -0.59
C PRO A 129 -16.18 -8.70 0.45
N ARG A 130 -16.84 -8.28 1.52
CA ARG A 130 -17.29 -9.20 2.57
C ARG A 130 -18.79 -9.36 2.46
N GLU A 131 -19.21 -10.55 2.13
CA GLU A 131 -20.62 -10.87 2.12
C GLU A 131 -21.22 -10.66 3.51
N GLY A 132 -22.39 -10.14 3.57
CA GLY A 132 -23.07 -9.90 4.84
C GLY A 132 -22.64 -8.61 5.52
N ALA A 133 -21.35 -8.38 5.72
CA ALA A 133 -20.89 -7.15 6.34
C ALA A 133 -21.22 -5.92 5.48
N ARG A 134 -21.16 -6.09 4.18
CA ARG A 134 -21.47 -5.01 3.25
C ARG A 134 -22.97 -4.79 3.13
N GLY A 135 -23.71 -5.89 3.17
CA GLY A 135 -25.16 -5.83 3.08
C GLY A 135 -25.79 -5.15 4.28
N ALA A 136 -25.10 -5.16 5.40
CA ALA A 136 -25.56 -4.50 6.62
C ALA A 136 -25.32 -2.99 6.60
N GLY A 137 -24.43 -2.58 5.78
CA GLY A 137 -24.02 -1.17 5.76
C GLY A 137 -24.80 -0.34 4.87
#